data_8a192a0de6c048b6b1d9c29c7bf4ae38
#
_entry.id   8a192a0de6c048b6b1d9c29c7bf4ae38
#
_cell.length_a   1.000
_cell.length_b   1.000
_cell.length_c   1.000
_cell.angle_alpha   90.00
_cell.angle_beta   90.00
_cell.angle_gamma   90.00
#
_symmetry.space_group_name_H-M   'P 1'
#
loop_
_entity.id
_entity.type
_entity.pdbx_description
1 polymer ?
#
loop_
_entity_poly.entity_id
_entity_poly.type
_entity_poly.pdbx_seq_one_letter_code
_entity_poly.pdbx_strand_id
1 'polypeptide(L)'
;LGIKVMIDAVFNHSGRGFFAWQDVVKNGKNSKYYDWYFVKKDNFSFDGNTKDGRYYSFAFVDEMPKLDTSNPEVMDYFTKVCKDWIEMWNIDGIRFDVGNEISHAFIKKLHRELKAVKPDLFLLGEIWMDSTPYLLGDEYDSVMNYPFMQSLSNFFVDETLSSDDFMYMMNYCYSLYMKQVNQVV
;
A
#
# COMPACT_ATOMS: atom_id res chain seq x y z
N LEU A 1 -28.50 -1.08 4.98
CA LEU A 1 -28.33 -2.48 4.64
C LEU A 1 -27.37 -3.23 5.57
N GLY A 2 -26.64 -2.52 6.46
CA GLY A 2 -25.66 -3.12 7.37
C GLY A 2 -24.38 -3.64 6.70
N ILE A 3 -24.14 -3.26 5.44
CA ILE A 3 -22.93 -3.62 4.70
C ILE A 3 -21.82 -2.63 5.07
N LYS A 4 -20.65 -3.16 5.41
CA LYS A 4 -19.43 -2.37 5.62
C LYS A 4 -18.77 -2.03 4.27
N VAL A 5 -18.21 -0.82 4.16
CA VAL A 5 -17.59 -0.32 2.93
C VAL A 5 -16.11 -0.03 3.19
N MET A 6 -15.25 -0.63 2.39
CA MET A 6 -13.82 -0.37 2.39
C MET A 6 -13.40 0.20 1.03
N ILE A 7 -12.59 1.27 1.03
CA ILE A 7 -12.02 1.86 -0.18
C ILE A 7 -10.59 1.34 -0.36
N ASP A 8 -10.22 1.09 -1.61
CA ASP A 8 -8.85 0.76 -2.00
C ASP A 8 -8.05 2.04 -2.26
N ALA A 9 -6.96 2.23 -1.51
CA ALA A 9 -6.11 3.41 -1.55
C ALA A 9 -4.76 3.06 -2.19
N VAL A 10 -4.57 3.49 -3.44
CA VAL A 10 -3.33 3.32 -4.19
C VAL A 10 -2.45 4.55 -3.98
N PHE A 11 -1.58 4.54 -2.96
CA PHE A 11 -0.72 5.67 -2.58
C PHE A 11 0.77 5.41 -2.78
N ASN A 12 1.16 4.18 -3.14
CA ASN A 12 2.52 3.85 -3.50
C ASN A 12 2.97 4.54 -4.79
N HIS A 13 2.06 4.70 -5.73
CA HIS A 13 2.28 5.31 -7.04
C HIS A 13 1.03 6.08 -7.46
N SER A 14 1.17 6.96 -8.44
CA SER A 14 0.03 7.59 -9.08
C SER A 14 -0.21 7.01 -10.46
N GLY A 15 -1.38 7.30 -11.01
CA GLY A 15 -1.63 7.05 -12.43
C GLY A 15 -1.07 8.18 -13.30
N ARG A 16 -0.90 7.90 -14.58
CA ARG A 16 -0.48 8.86 -15.62
C ARG A 16 -1.34 10.12 -15.68
N GLY A 17 -2.65 10.00 -15.40
CA GLY A 17 -3.59 11.13 -15.40
C GLY A 17 -3.62 11.95 -14.11
N PHE A 18 -2.84 11.60 -13.09
CA PHE A 18 -2.83 12.32 -11.83
C PHE A 18 -2.26 13.72 -12.00
N PHE A 19 -2.93 14.72 -11.44
CA PHE A 19 -2.61 16.14 -11.68
C PHE A 19 -1.15 16.49 -11.38
N ALA A 20 -0.59 15.97 -10.29
CA ALA A 20 0.80 16.26 -9.89
C ALA A 20 1.79 15.66 -10.88
N TRP A 21 1.54 14.42 -11.37
CA TRP A 21 2.38 13.82 -12.39
C TRP A 21 2.29 14.56 -13.74
N GLN A 22 1.10 14.97 -14.14
CA GLN A 22 0.94 15.77 -15.37
C GLN A 22 1.69 17.07 -15.31
N ASP A 23 1.71 17.74 -14.14
CA ASP A 23 2.48 18.96 -13.95
C ASP A 23 4.00 18.68 -14.02
N VAL A 24 4.48 17.57 -13.43
CA VAL A 24 5.90 17.15 -13.54
C VAL A 24 6.29 16.86 -14.99
N VAL A 25 5.45 16.13 -15.72
CA VAL A 25 5.70 15.84 -17.16
C VAL A 25 5.78 17.12 -17.99
N LYS A 26 4.93 18.11 -17.69
CA LYS A 26 4.87 19.38 -18.42
C LYS A 26 6.01 20.33 -18.07
N ASN A 27 6.38 20.45 -16.81
CA ASN A 27 7.23 21.51 -16.29
C ASN A 27 8.62 21.03 -15.82
N GLY A 28 8.86 19.69 -15.80
CA GLY A 28 10.10 19.09 -15.32
C GLY A 28 10.45 19.60 -13.92
N LYS A 29 11.70 19.95 -13.71
CA LYS A 29 12.22 20.48 -12.43
C LYS A 29 11.56 21.77 -11.94
N ASN A 30 10.82 22.47 -12.80
CA ASN A 30 10.07 23.67 -12.41
C ASN A 30 8.68 23.34 -11.85
N SER A 31 8.27 22.08 -11.86
CA SER A 31 7.04 21.65 -11.23
C SER A 31 7.16 21.75 -9.70
N LYS A 32 6.17 22.30 -9.04
CA LYS A 32 6.10 22.28 -7.57
C LYS A 32 5.88 20.88 -7.00
N TYR A 33 5.52 19.90 -7.83
CA TYR A 33 5.31 18.51 -7.46
C TYR A 33 6.49 17.62 -7.84
N TYR A 34 7.61 18.21 -8.30
CA TYR A 34 8.77 17.42 -8.77
C TYR A 34 9.28 16.47 -7.69
N ASP A 35 9.40 16.95 -6.46
CA ASP A 35 9.88 16.19 -5.31
C ASP A 35 8.82 15.22 -4.71
N TRP A 36 7.63 15.15 -5.32
CA TRP A 36 6.66 14.09 -4.98
C TRP A 36 7.03 12.76 -5.62
N TYR A 37 7.99 12.75 -6.57
CA TYR A 37 8.39 11.60 -7.35
C TYR A 37 9.91 11.42 -7.39
N PHE A 38 10.36 10.20 -7.63
CA PHE A 38 11.79 9.90 -7.79
C PHE A 38 12.23 10.04 -9.24
N VAL A 39 12.40 11.27 -9.71
CA VAL A 39 12.84 11.59 -11.07
C VAL A 39 14.35 11.72 -11.13
N LYS A 40 15.01 10.99 -12.05
CA LYS A 40 16.46 11.05 -12.28
C LYS A 40 16.85 11.77 -13.55
N LYS A 41 15.99 11.70 -14.57
CA LYS A 41 16.18 12.36 -15.86
C LYS A 41 14.84 12.98 -16.27
N ASP A 42 14.87 14.21 -16.77
CA ASP A 42 13.67 14.88 -17.30
C ASP A 42 13.28 14.30 -18.68
N ASN A 43 13.05 13.00 -18.70
CA ASN A 43 12.54 12.24 -19.83
C ASN A 43 11.28 11.49 -19.37
N PHE A 44 10.14 11.93 -19.86
CA PHE A 44 8.82 11.43 -19.45
C PHE A 44 8.11 10.69 -20.59
N SER A 45 8.87 10.05 -21.51
CA SER A 45 8.26 9.21 -22.55
C SER A 45 7.52 8.02 -21.93
N PHE A 46 6.44 7.61 -22.60
CA PHE A 46 5.64 6.45 -22.25
C PHE A 46 5.83 5.39 -23.35
N ASP A 47 6.83 4.54 -23.16
CA ASP A 47 7.26 3.51 -24.10
C ASP A 47 7.14 2.09 -23.52
N GLY A 48 6.36 1.96 -22.42
CA GLY A 48 5.97 0.72 -21.77
C GLY A 48 6.74 0.39 -20.50
N ASN A 49 7.93 0.98 -20.26
CA ASN A 49 8.68 0.73 -19.03
C ASN A 49 9.66 1.85 -18.68
N THR A 50 10.20 1.80 -17.43
CA THR A 50 11.21 2.73 -16.91
C THR A 50 12.54 2.05 -16.58
N LYS A 51 12.84 0.90 -17.20
CA LYS A 51 14.08 0.14 -16.94
C LYS A 51 15.36 0.91 -17.28
N ASP A 52 15.25 1.98 -18.07
CA ASP A 52 16.34 2.93 -18.35
C ASP A 52 16.67 3.85 -17.16
N GLY A 53 15.87 3.80 -16.08
CA GLY A 53 16.08 4.55 -14.84
C GLY A 53 15.78 6.04 -14.94
N ARG A 54 14.97 6.51 -15.91
CA ARG A 54 14.58 7.92 -16.04
C ARG A 54 13.81 8.45 -14.85
N TYR A 55 12.88 7.66 -14.31
CA TYR A 55 12.20 7.85 -13.03
C TYR A 55 11.79 6.49 -12.45
N TYR A 56 11.52 6.44 -11.14
CA TYR A 56 11.00 5.22 -10.54
C TYR A 56 9.52 5.06 -10.84
N SER A 57 9.12 3.83 -11.09
CA SER A 57 7.72 3.44 -11.26
C SER A 57 7.49 2.07 -10.62
N PHE A 58 6.25 1.81 -10.23
CA PHE A 58 5.88 0.50 -9.70
C PHE A 58 6.04 -0.58 -10.79
N ALA A 59 6.68 -1.68 -10.44
CA ALA A 59 6.97 -2.81 -11.34
C ALA A 59 7.65 -2.39 -12.68
N PHE A 60 8.35 -1.26 -12.70
CA PHE A 60 8.93 -0.64 -13.91
C PHE A 60 7.90 -0.23 -14.97
N VAL A 61 6.61 -0.19 -14.65
CA VAL A 61 5.55 0.27 -15.58
C VAL A 61 5.52 1.80 -15.60
N ASP A 62 5.77 2.39 -16.76
CA ASP A 62 5.94 3.85 -16.92
C ASP A 62 4.65 4.66 -16.66
N GLU A 63 3.48 4.00 -16.67
CA GLU A 63 2.20 4.62 -16.34
C GLU A 63 1.92 4.69 -14.82
N MET A 64 2.80 4.10 -13.99
CA MET A 64 2.66 4.03 -12.54
C MET A 64 3.84 4.70 -11.81
N PRO A 65 4.07 6.02 -11.98
CA PRO A 65 5.19 6.73 -11.35
C PRO A 65 5.12 6.64 -9.82
N LYS A 66 6.26 6.25 -9.21
CA LYS A 66 6.40 6.04 -7.77
C LYS A 66 6.32 7.38 -7.03
N LEU A 67 5.42 7.46 -6.05
CA LEU A 67 5.35 8.58 -5.12
C LEU A 67 6.40 8.44 -4.02
N ASP A 68 7.01 9.56 -3.63
CA ASP A 68 7.79 9.64 -2.41
C ASP A 68 6.87 9.74 -1.20
N THR A 69 6.50 8.61 -0.64
CA THR A 69 5.63 8.54 0.53
C THR A 69 6.30 8.96 1.83
N SER A 70 7.57 9.40 1.79
CA SER A 70 8.26 10.06 2.90
C SER A 70 8.23 11.59 2.79
N ASN A 71 7.83 12.12 1.64
CA ASN A 71 7.67 13.56 1.43
C ASN A 71 6.46 14.09 2.26
N PRO A 72 6.66 15.11 3.12
CA PRO A 72 5.58 15.65 3.96
C PRO A 72 4.37 16.15 3.19
N GLU A 73 4.56 16.76 2.02
CA GLU A 73 3.44 17.26 1.20
C GLU A 73 2.61 16.12 0.63
N VAL A 74 3.25 15.02 0.21
CA VAL A 74 2.57 13.79 -0.24
C VAL A 74 1.78 13.19 0.92
N MET A 75 2.41 13.08 2.09
CA MET A 75 1.74 12.55 3.29
C MET A 75 0.53 13.40 3.68
N ASP A 76 0.66 14.73 3.69
CA ASP A 76 -0.42 15.64 4.05
C ASP A 76 -1.57 15.59 3.04
N TYR A 77 -1.25 15.58 1.74
CA TYR A 77 -2.24 15.49 0.68
C TYR A 77 -3.10 14.24 0.81
N PHE A 78 -2.48 13.06 0.87
CA PHE A 78 -3.24 11.81 0.93
C PHE A 78 -3.91 11.56 2.29
N THR A 79 -3.34 12.07 3.38
CA THR A 79 -4.04 12.07 4.68
C THR A 79 -5.33 12.89 4.60
N LYS A 80 -5.28 14.05 3.95
CA LYS A 80 -6.48 14.85 3.71
C LYS A 80 -7.50 14.11 2.84
N VAL A 81 -7.07 13.47 1.76
CA VAL A 81 -7.94 12.66 0.88
C VAL A 81 -8.67 11.59 1.69
N CYS A 82 -7.97 10.86 2.57
CA CYS A 82 -8.60 9.85 3.42
C CYS A 82 -9.64 10.45 4.38
N LYS A 83 -9.34 11.62 4.98
CA LYS A 83 -10.30 12.33 5.85
C LYS A 83 -11.54 12.76 5.07
N ASP A 84 -11.35 13.29 3.86
CA ASP A 84 -12.45 13.68 2.98
C ASP A 84 -13.34 12.46 2.62
N TRP A 85 -12.77 11.28 2.39
CA TRP A 85 -13.53 10.05 2.14
C TRP A 85 -14.35 9.61 3.36
N ILE A 86 -13.76 9.71 4.57
CA ILE A 86 -14.47 9.40 5.82
C ILE A 86 -15.65 10.37 5.98
N GLU A 87 -15.44 11.66 5.79
CA GLU A 87 -16.46 12.69 5.97
C GLU A 87 -17.58 12.57 4.93
N MET A 88 -17.24 12.41 3.64
CA MET A 88 -18.21 12.40 2.55
C MET A 88 -19.01 11.09 2.47
N TRP A 89 -18.39 9.95 2.76
CA TRP A 89 -18.98 8.64 2.48
C TRP A 89 -19.11 7.74 3.71
N ASN A 90 -18.64 8.20 4.86
CA ASN A 90 -18.67 7.43 6.12
C ASN A 90 -18.18 5.98 5.95
N ILE A 91 -17.07 5.81 5.24
CA ILE A 91 -16.46 4.50 4.97
C ILE A 91 -16.04 3.79 6.26
N ASP A 92 -16.05 2.45 6.24
CA ASP A 92 -15.70 1.62 7.40
C ASP A 92 -14.25 1.16 7.41
N GLY A 93 -13.56 1.26 6.28
CA GLY A 93 -12.16 0.88 6.19
C GLY A 93 -11.46 1.41 4.96
N ILE A 94 -10.13 1.31 4.98
CA ILE A 94 -9.25 1.60 3.84
C ILE A 94 -8.26 0.45 3.71
N ARG A 95 -8.18 -0.14 2.51
CA ARG A 95 -7.12 -1.06 2.14
C ARG A 95 -6.03 -0.29 1.39
N PHE A 96 -4.80 -0.42 1.83
CA PHE A 96 -3.65 0.24 1.21
C PHE A 96 -2.95 -0.73 0.26
N ASP A 97 -3.08 -0.44 -1.04
CA ASP A 97 -2.43 -1.16 -2.13
C ASP A 97 -0.91 -1.02 -2.03
N VAL A 98 -0.17 -2.12 -2.28
CA VAL A 98 1.29 -2.15 -2.17
C VAL A 98 1.77 -1.56 -0.83
N GLY A 99 1.09 -1.89 0.26
CA GLY A 99 1.33 -1.32 1.59
C GLY A 99 2.75 -1.48 2.10
N ASN A 100 3.46 -2.53 1.66
CA ASN A 100 4.86 -2.78 2.01
C ASN A 100 5.86 -1.79 1.37
N GLU A 101 5.46 -1.01 0.38
CA GLU A 101 6.29 0.03 -0.25
C GLU A 101 5.92 1.46 0.19
N ILE A 102 4.90 1.61 1.03
CA ILE A 102 4.55 2.89 1.67
C ILE A 102 5.46 3.10 2.88
N SER A 103 5.95 4.32 3.10
CA SER A 103 6.84 4.59 4.24
C SER A 103 6.14 4.38 5.58
N HIS A 104 6.82 3.75 6.54
CA HIS A 104 6.30 3.57 7.90
C HIS A 104 5.87 4.89 8.56
N ALA A 105 6.61 5.97 8.30
CA ALA A 105 6.26 7.29 8.82
C ALA A 105 4.89 7.76 8.33
N PHE A 106 4.57 7.49 7.05
CA PHE A 106 3.27 7.84 6.50
C PHE A 106 2.15 6.95 7.05
N ILE A 107 2.36 5.64 7.14
CA ILE A 107 1.37 4.71 7.70
C ILE A 107 1.04 5.10 9.15
N LYS A 108 2.06 5.41 9.98
CA LYS A 108 1.87 5.89 11.37
C LYS A 108 1.12 7.21 11.44
N LYS A 109 1.38 8.14 10.51
CA LYS A 109 0.62 9.39 10.41
C LYS A 109 -0.84 9.11 10.07
N LEU A 110 -1.11 8.26 9.07
CA LEU A 110 -2.46 7.85 8.69
C LEU A 110 -3.18 7.22 9.87
N HIS A 111 -2.58 6.22 10.53
CA HIS A 111 -3.16 5.57 11.71
C HIS A 111 -3.58 6.62 12.75
N ARG A 112 -2.63 7.43 13.21
CA ARG A 112 -2.89 8.45 14.24
C ARG A 112 -3.99 9.42 13.84
N GLU A 113 -3.94 9.96 12.62
CA GLU A 113 -4.83 11.04 12.22
C GLU A 113 -6.21 10.55 11.78
N LEU A 114 -6.31 9.35 11.17
CA LEU A 114 -7.59 8.81 10.75
C LEU A 114 -8.35 8.19 11.94
N LYS A 115 -7.64 7.53 12.87
CA LYS A 115 -8.25 7.04 14.12
C LYS A 115 -8.75 8.18 15.01
N ALA A 116 -8.16 9.36 14.95
CA ALA A 116 -8.67 10.55 15.63
C ALA A 116 -10.00 11.05 15.05
N VAL A 117 -10.26 10.83 13.75
CA VAL A 117 -11.53 11.20 13.09
C VAL A 117 -12.57 10.09 13.25
N LYS A 118 -12.18 8.84 13.04
CA LYS A 118 -13.05 7.66 13.13
C LYS A 118 -12.30 6.52 13.84
N PRO A 119 -12.47 6.36 15.15
CA PRO A 119 -11.71 5.38 15.95
C PRO A 119 -11.87 3.92 15.52
N ASP A 120 -13.01 3.57 14.94
CA ASP A 120 -13.35 2.23 14.44
C ASP A 120 -13.06 2.03 12.96
N LEU A 121 -12.43 3.01 12.28
CA LEU A 121 -11.99 2.84 10.88
C LEU A 121 -10.97 1.71 10.79
N PHE A 122 -11.22 0.75 9.90
CA PHE A 122 -10.33 -0.40 9.71
C PHE A 122 -9.25 -0.09 8.66
N LEU A 123 -7.98 -0.22 9.04
CA LEU A 123 -6.82 0.02 8.16
C LEU A 123 -6.19 -1.32 7.80
N LEU A 124 -6.32 -1.72 6.54
CA LEU A 124 -5.81 -2.98 6.00
C LEU A 124 -4.61 -2.73 5.08
N GLY A 125 -3.47 -3.35 5.36
CA GLY A 125 -2.29 -3.29 4.50
C GLY A 125 -2.20 -4.48 3.55
N GLU A 126 -1.88 -4.23 2.28
CA GLU A 126 -1.43 -5.29 1.40
C GLU A 126 0.08 -5.49 1.59
N ILE A 127 0.47 -6.53 2.32
CA ILE A 127 1.86 -6.85 2.63
C ILE A 127 2.16 -8.26 2.12
N TRP A 128 3.16 -8.40 1.25
CA TRP A 128 3.47 -9.67 0.59
C TRP A 128 4.47 -10.55 1.34
N MET A 129 5.04 -10.05 2.41
CA MET A 129 6.11 -10.67 3.20
C MET A 129 5.74 -10.73 4.69
N ASP A 130 6.71 -10.97 5.56
CA ASP A 130 6.51 -10.87 7.00
C ASP A 130 5.94 -9.48 7.37
N SER A 131 4.74 -9.49 7.91
CA SER A 131 3.96 -8.29 8.22
C SER A 131 4.07 -7.87 9.69
N THR A 132 4.82 -8.60 10.50
CA THR A 132 4.96 -8.32 11.95
C THR A 132 5.35 -6.86 12.23
N PRO A 133 6.28 -6.21 11.48
CA PRO A 133 6.63 -4.82 11.73
C PRO A 133 5.48 -3.83 11.58
N TYR A 134 4.48 -4.17 10.77
CA TYR A 134 3.31 -3.31 10.48
C TYR A 134 2.14 -3.48 11.46
N LEU A 135 2.21 -4.49 12.35
CA LEU A 135 1.15 -4.87 13.28
C LEU A 135 1.51 -4.59 14.75
N LEU A 136 2.36 -3.60 15.00
CA LEU A 136 2.81 -3.23 16.35
C LEU A 136 1.83 -2.30 17.08
N GLY A 137 0.71 -1.93 16.44
CA GLY A 137 -0.38 -1.17 17.05
C GLY A 137 -0.41 0.32 16.70
N ASP A 138 0.52 0.79 15.87
CA ASP A 138 0.62 2.19 15.43
C ASP A 138 0.61 2.37 13.90
N GLU A 139 0.37 1.27 13.16
CA GLU A 139 0.28 1.26 11.70
C GLU A 139 -1.04 0.61 11.23
N TYR A 140 -1.01 -0.55 10.56
CA TYR A 140 -2.23 -1.22 10.13
C TYR A 140 -2.93 -1.95 11.28
N ASP A 141 -4.26 -2.03 11.22
CA ASP A 141 -5.04 -2.89 12.12
C ASP A 141 -4.91 -4.36 11.72
N SER A 142 -4.72 -4.60 10.42
CA SER A 142 -4.60 -5.93 9.84
C SER A 142 -3.83 -5.89 8.53
N VAL A 143 -3.44 -7.06 8.04
CA VAL A 143 -2.81 -7.25 6.74
C VAL A 143 -3.41 -8.45 6.01
N MET A 144 -3.32 -8.43 4.67
CA MET A 144 -3.69 -9.58 3.84
C MET A 144 -2.68 -10.72 4.06
N ASN A 145 -3.18 -11.90 4.44
CA ASN A 145 -2.33 -13.03 4.81
C ASN A 145 -1.85 -13.84 3.60
N TYR A 146 -0.97 -13.26 2.81
CA TYR A 146 -0.41 -13.90 1.61
C TYR A 146 0.30 -15.23 1.89
N PRO A 147 1.12 -15.40 2.95
CA PRO A 147 1.74 -16.69 3.26
C PRO A 147 0.72 -17.82 3.47
N PHE A 148 -0.38 -17.52 4.15
CA PHE A 148 -1.46 -18.49 4.36
C PHE A 148 -2.16 -18.82 3.04
N MET A 149 -2.56 -17.82 2.26
CA MET A 149 -3.20 -18.00 0.95
C MET A 149 -2.33 -18.82 0.00
N GLN A 150 -1.03 -18.52 -0.07
CA GLN A 150 -0.09 -19.25 -0.93
C GLN A 150 0.03 -20.72 -0.51
N SER A 151 0.05 -20.98 0.80
CA SER A 151 0.12 -22.37 1.31
C SER A 151 -1.14 -23.16 0.95
N LEU A 152 -2.32 -22.53 1.06
CA LEU A 152 -3.58 -23.14 0.63
C LEU A 152 -3.58 -23.41 -0.89
N SER A 153 -3.15 -22.45 -1.70
CA SER A 153 -3.10 -22.61 -3.15
C SER A 153 -2.16 -23.75 -3.55
N ASN A 154 -0.95 -23.75 -3.00
CA ASN A 154 0.05 -24.79 -3.30
C ASN A 154 -0.39 -26.21 -2.89
N PHE A 155 -1.19 -26.32 -1.83
CA PHE A 155 -1.66 -27.63 -1.36
C PHE A 155 -2.91 -28.11 -2.11
N PHE A 156 -3.93 -27.26 -2.23
CA PHE A 156 -5.24 -27.66 -2.76
C PHE A 156 -5.42 -27.46 -4.27
N VAL A 157 -4.66 -26.54 -4.88
CA VAL A 157 -4.83 -26.17 -6.30
C VAL A 157 -3.67 -26.67 -7.14
N ASP A 158 -2.44 -26.36 -6.72
CA ASP A 158 -1.24 -26.69 -7.50
C ASP A 158 -0.69 -28.09 -7.15
N GLU A 159 -1.14 -28.67 -6.04
CA GLU A 159 -0.75 -30.01 -5.54
C GLU A 159 0.79 -30.17 -5.42
N THR A 160 1.48 -29.03 -5.11
CA THR A 160 2.95 -28.99 -5.01
C THR A 160 3.48 -29.25 -3.61
N LEU A 161 2.61 -29.24 -2.58
CA LEU A 161 2.96 -29.53 -1.19
C LEU A 161 2.44 -30.90 -0.76
N SER A 162 3.26 -31.65 -0.04
CA SER A 162 2.80 -32.81 0.73
C SER A 162 1.95 -32.35 1.94
N SER A 163 1.20 -33.29 2.54
CA SER A 163 0.44 -33.02 3.76
C SER A 163 1.33 -32.52 4.91
N ASP A 164 2.53 -33.09 5.03
CA ASP A 164 3.49 -32.72 6.07
C ASP A 164 4.05 -31.31 5.83
N ASP A 165 4.39 -30.98 4.58
CA ASP A 165 4.85 -29.64 4.21
C ASP A 165 3.75 -28.60 4.43
N PHE A 166 2.50 -28.93 4.08
CA PHE A 166 1.36 -28.07 4.33
C PHE A 166 1.16 -27.78 5.82
N MET A 167 1.20 -28.82 6.66
CA MET A 167 1.11 -28.67 8.12
C MET A 167 2.27 -27.83 8.67
N TYR A 168 3.49 -28.03 8.16
CA TYR A 168 4.64 -27.20 8.52
C TYR A 168 4.40 -25.73 8.16
N MET A 169 3.94 -25.44 6.94
CA MET A 169 3.65 -24.08 6.48
C MET A 169 2.53 -23.41 7.29
N MET A 170 1.50 -24.16 7.66
CA MET A 170 0.45 -23.64 8.55
C MET A 170 1.00 -23.25 9.92
N ASN A 171 1.79 -24.12 10.53
CA ASN A 171 2.44 -23.82 11.81
C ASN A 171 3.40 -22.62 11.70
N TYR A 172 4.12 -22.51 10.58
CA TYR A 172 4.99 -21.37 10.29
C TYR A 172 4.17 -20.05 10.21
N CYS A 173 3.07 -20.03 9.46
CA CYS A 173 2.19 -18.85 9.38
C CYS A 173 1.67 -18.42 10.76
N TYR A 174 1.27 -19.36 11.60
CA TYR A 174 0.88 -19.06 12.98
C TYR A 174 2.04 -18.54 13.82
N SER A 175 3.24 -19.07 13.63
CA SER A 175 4.42 -18.63 14.39
C SER A 175 4.91 -17.24 14.03
N LEU A 176 4.76 -16.81 12.77
CA LEU A 176 5.08 -15.45 12.32
C LEU A 176 4.29 -14.40 13.10
N TYR A 177 3.03 -14.71 13.42
CA TYR A 177 2.10 -13.74 14.00
C TYR A 177 1.65 -14.12 15.41
N MET A 178 2.54 -14.71 16.23
CA MET A 178 2.20 -15.26 17.56
C MET A 178 1.37 -14.33 18.43
N LYS A 179 1.62 -13.01 18.38
CA LYS A 179 0.85 -12.00 19.14
C LYS A 179 -0.25 -11.35 18.31
N GLN A 180 -0.14 -11.39 16.98
CA GLN A 180 -1.01 -10.70 16.03
C GLN A 180 -1.81 -11.67 15.15
N VAL A 181 -1.85 -12.96 15.49
CA VAL A 181 -2.51 -14.00 14.66
C VAL A 181 -3.97 -13.67 14.30
N ASN A 182 -4.67 -12.96 15.17
CA ASN A 182 -6.04 -12.51 14.92
C ASN A 182 -6.14 -11.19 14.12
N GLN A 183 -5.00 -10.60 13.73
CA GLN A 183 -4.92 -9.35 12.97
C GLN A 183 -4.56 -9.58 11.49
N VAL A 184 -4.36 -10.83 11.07
CA VAL A 184 -4.10 -11.18 9.67
C VAL A 184 -5.35 -11.79 9.02
N VAL A 185 -5.72 -11.33 7.82
CA VAL A 185 -6.93 -11.72 7.08
C VAL A 185 -6.61 -12.21 5.67
#